data_ed6c3413044b241fa2aa9ee6cbe188d4
#
_entry.id   ed6c3413044b241fa2aa9ee6cbe188d4
#
_cell.length_a   1.000
_cell.length_b   1.000
_cell.length_c   1.000
_cell.angle_alpha   90.00
_cell.angle_beta   90.00
_cell.angle_gamma   90.00
#
_symmetry.space_group_name_H-M   'P 1'
#
loop_
_entity.id
_entity.type
_entity.pdbx_description
1 polymer ?
#
loop_
_entity_poly.entity_id
_entity_poly.type
_entity_poly.pdbx_seq_one_letter_code
_entity_poly.pdbx_strand_id
1 'polypeptide(L)'
;MIVCLGRCVLLVCRFAVPAADDAFVARLRRALELLTAAPGCLGGEAGRSVDDPDRWVLTVRFASVDASRRALGPFPVREHVVPLLSEALADEPATFETLVTAKAGHAEEQPTLRAEP
;
A
#
# COMPACT_ATOMS: atom_id res chain seq x y z
N MET A 1 5.72 18.44 6.16
CA MET A 1 4.92 17.64 5.23
C MET A 1 5.82 16.94 4.24
N ILE A 2 5.66 15.64 4.10
CA ILE A 2 6.47 14.88 3.17
C ILE A 2 5.85 14.99 1.78
N VAL A 3 6.65 15.39 0.81
CA VAL A 3 6.21 15.57 -0.57
C VAL A 3 6.81 14.44 -1.41
N CYS A 4 6.01 13.91 -2.33
CA CYS A 4 6.51 12.95 -3.29
C CYS A 4 7.44 13.67 -4.28
N LEU A 5 8.70 13.25 -4.32
CA LEU A 5 9.72 13.88 -5.14
C LEU A 5 10.03 13.06 -6.40
N GLY A 6 9.04 12.40 -6.95
CA GLY A 6 9.18 11.76 -8.26
C GLY A 6 9.66 10.33 -8.24
N ARG A 7 9.61 9.62 -7.12
CA ARG A 7 9.98 8.20 -7.05
C ARG A 7 9.05 7.43 -6.14
N CYS A 8 7.91 8.02 -5.82
CA CYS A 8 6.94 7.39 -4.94
C CYS A 8 6.30 6.18 -5.58
N VAL A 9 6.00 5.20 -4.77
CA VAL A 9 5.25 4.03 -5.19
C VAL A 9 4.05 3.83 -4.29
N LEU A 10 3.03 3.20 -4.84
CA LEU A 10 1.80 2.90 -4.14
C LEU A 10 1.64 1.38 -4.10
N LEU A 11 1.53 0.84 -2.90
CA LEU A 11 1.18 -0.57 -2.71
C LEU A 11 -0.33 -0.65 -2.60
N VAL A 12 -0.97 -1.47 -3.44
CA VAL A 12 -2.41 -1.66 -3.44
C VAL A 12 -2.69 -3.16 -3.37
N CYS A 13 -3.24 -3.60 -2.25
CA CYS A 13 -3.60 -5.01 -2.07
C CYS A 13 -5.10 -5.10 -1.89
N ARG A 14 -5.74 -5.94 -2.68
CA ARG A 14 -7.18 -6.15 -2.63
C ARG A 14 -7.48 -7.53 -2.11
N PHE A 15 -8.53 -7.65 -1.31
CA PHE A 15 -8.90 -8.90 -0.64
C PHE A 15 -10.37 -9.21 -0.91
N ALA A 16 -10.66 -10.49 -1.04
CA ALA A 16 -12.03 -10.98 -1.06
C ALA A 16 -12.19 -11.84 0.21
N VAL A 17 -12.86 -11.28 1.22
CA VAL A 17 -12.99 -11.92 2.52
C VAL A 17 -14.48 -11.95 2.90
N PRO A 18 -15.18 -13.03 2.55
CA PRO A 18 -16.60 -13.15 2.88
C PRO A 18 -16.81 -13.10 4.39
N ALA A 19 -17.79 -12.31 4.82
CA ALA A 19 -18.16 -12.18 6.23
C ALA A 19 -16.97 -11.82 7.12
N ALA A 20 -16.09 -10.90 6.63
CA ALA A 20 -14.95 -10.42 7.40
C ALA A 20 -15.41 -9.86 8.75
N ASP A 21 -14.70 -10.22 9.80
CA ASP A 21 -15.03 -9.86 11.17
C ASP A 21 -13.97 -8.91 11.76
N ASP A 22 -14.07 -8.67 13.07
CA ASP A 22 -13.14 -7.81 13.77
C ASP A 22 -11.71 -8.33 13.73
N ALA A 23 -11.51 -9.64 13.60
CA ALA A 23 -10.18 -10.22 13.52
C ALA A 23 -9.47 -9.81 12.23
N PHE A 24 -10.20 -9.77 11.11
CA PHE A 24 -9.62 -9.31 9.86
C PHE A 24 -9.28 -7.82 9.92
N VAL A 25 -10.16 -7.01 10.48
CA VAL A 25 -9.91 -5.58 10.67
C VAL A 25 -8.68 -5.36 11.56
N ALA A 26 -8.54 -6.15 12.62
CA ALA A 26 -7.37 -6.06 13.50
C ALA A 26 -6.07 -6.40 12.74
N ARG A 27 -6.11 -7.37 11.83
CA ARG A 27 -4.96 -7.70 11.00
C ARG A 27 -4.58 -6.55 10.07
N LEU A 28 -5.56 -5.91 9.44
CA LEU A 28 -5.33 -4.74 8.59
C LEU A 28 -4.74 -3.59 9.41
N ARG A 29 -5.29 -3.34 10.59
CA ARG A 29 -4.79 -2.30 11.48
C ARG A 29 -3.34 -2.56 11.87
N ARG A 30 -3.01 -3.79 12.26
CA ARG A 30 -1.65 -4.13 12.64
C ARG A 30 -0.68 -3.97 11.48
N ALA A 31 -1.10 -4.39 10.30
CA ALA A 31 -0.27 -4.21 9.10
C ALA A 31 0.02 -2.75 8.83
N LEU A 32 -0.99 -1.88 8.93
CA LEU A 32 -0.80 -0.44 8.72
C LEU A 32 0.11 0.17 9.78
N GLU A 33 -0.04 -0.22 11.05
CA GLU A 33 0.84 0.27 12.10
C GLU A 33 2.30 -0.07 11.81
N LEU A 34 2.56 -1.30 11.41
CA LEU A 34 3.93 -1.74 11.13
C LEU A 34 4.50 -1.12 9.86
N LEU A 35 3.73 -1.08 8.78
CA LEU A 35 4.22 -0.55 7.52
C LEU A 35 4.41 0.96 7.57
N THR A 36 3.51 1.69 8.22
CA THR A 36 3.62 3.15 8.27
C THR A 36 4.70 3.62 9.24
N ALA A 37 5.18 2.75 10.13
CA ALA A 37 6.32 3.06 10.98
C ALA A 37 7.66 2.89 10.25
N ALA A 38 7.67 2.28 9.07
CA ALA A 38 8.90 2.03 8.33
C ALA A 38 9.48 3.33 7.76
N PRO A 39 10.81 3.50 7.75
CA PRO A 39 11.44 4.64 7.11
C PRO A 39 11.04 4.72 5.63
N GLY A 40 10.66 5.91 5.19
CA GLY A 40 10.25 6.14 3.81
C GLY A 40 8.79 5.83 3.52
N CYS A 41 8.02 5.40 4.51
CA CYS A 41 6.58 5.27 4.34
C CYS A 41 5.90 6.64 4.52
N LEU A 42 5.02 6.98 3.58
CA LEU A 42 4.34 8.28 3.56
C LEU A 42 2.92 8.20 4.13
N GLY A 43 2.44 7.01 4.42
CA GLY A 43 1.12 6.80 4.96
C GLY A 43 0.40 5.65 4.30
N GLY A 44 -0.76 5.28 4.84
CA GLY A 44 -1.55 4.20 4.28
C GLY A 44 -2.95 4.19 4.87
N GLU A 45 -3.80 3.39 4.26
CA GLU A 45 -5.18 3.23 4.71
C GLU A 45 -5.74 1.90 4.24
N ALA A 46 -6.81 1.48 4.85
CA ALA A 46 -7.54 0.30 4.45
C ALA A 46 -9.03 0.61 4.46
N GLY A 47 -9.76 -0.04 3.58
CA GLY A 47 -11.18 0.20 3.49
C GLY A 47 -11.92 -1.00 2.93
N ARG A 48 -13.23 -0.91 3.00
CA ARG A 48 -14.13 -1.91 2.46
C ARG A 48 -15.00 -1.27 1.38
N SER A 49 -15.27 -2.02 0.32
CA SER A 49 -16.13 -1.52 -0.74
C SER A 49 -17.52 -1.18 -0.20
N VAL A 50 -18.05 -0.05 -0.63
CA VAL A 50 -19.43 0.33 -0.27
C VAL A 50 -20.46 -0.47 -1.05
N ASP A 51 -20.07 -1.03 -2.20
CA ASP A 51 -20.97 -1.79 -3.07
C ASP A 51 -20.92 -3.29 -2.82
N ASP A 52 -19.75 -3.80 -2.38
CA ASP A 52 -19.55 -5.22 -2.13
C ASP A 52 -18.81 -5.38 -0.79
N PRO A 53 -19.54 -5.70 0.30
CA PRO A 53 -18.93 -5.74 1.62
C PRO A 53 -17.89 -6.86 1.82
N ASP A 54 -17.77 -7.78 0.87
CA ASP A 54 -16.74 -8.83 0.92
C ASP A 54 -15.42 -8.39 0.31
N ARG A 55 -15.36 -7.18 -0.26
CA ARG A 55 -14.16 -6.67 -0.91
C ARG A 55 -13.49 -5.61 -0.07
N TRP A 56 -12.18 -5.77 0.10
CA TRP A 56 -11.36 -4.89 0.94
C TRP A 56 -10.13 -4.43 0.16
N VAL A 57 -9.59 -3.29 0.56
CA VAL A 57 -8.36 -2.74 -0.03
C VAL A 57 -7.46 -2.23 1.08
N LEU A 58 -6.15 -2.46 0.90
CA LEU A 58 -5.09 -1.88 1.71
C LEU A 58 -4.20 -1.10 0.78
N THR A 59 -3.98 0.18 1.06
CA THR A 59 -3.08 1.02 0.27
C THR A 59 -2.01 1.61 1.17
N VAL A 60 -0.75 1.60 0.70
CA VAL A 60 0.36 2.19 1.43
C VAL A 60 1.25 2.92 0.43
N ARG A 61 1.63 4.12 0.77
CA ARG A 61 2.48 4.94 -0.08
C ARG A 61 3.90 4.99 0.49
N PHE A 62 4.88 4.76 -0.37
CA PHE A 62 6.29 4.82 -0.02
C PHE A 62 7.02 5.84 -0.88
N ALA A 63 8.09 6.42 -0.32
CA ALA A 63 8.90 7.42 -1.02
C ALA A 63 9.73 6.83 -2.16
N SER A 64 9.92 5.50 -2.18
CA SER A 64 10.70 4.83 -3.22
C SER A 64 10.39 3.33 -3.24
N VAL A 65 10.79 2.67 -4.33
CA VAL A 65 10.71 1.21 -4.41
C VAL A 65 11.57 0.57 -3.31
N ASP A 66 12.77 1.12 -3.09
CA ASP A 66 13.65 0.57 -2.06
C ASP A 66 13.03 0.67 -0.66
N ALA A 67 12.37 1.80 -0.36
CA ALA A 67 11.68 1.95 0.92
C ALA A 67 10.58 0.89 1.08
N SER A 68 9.82 0.61 0.02
CA SER A 68 8.76 -0.39 0.08
C SER A 68 9.33 -1.79 0.32
N ARG A 69 10.46 -2.11 -0.31
CA ARG A 69 11.11 -3.41 -0.13
C ARG A 69 11.70 -3.56 1.27
N ARG A 70 12.37 -2.51 1.76
CA ARG A 70 12.95 -2.54 3.11
C ARG A 70 11.89 -2.62 4.19
N ALA A 71 10.71 -2.06 3.95
CA ALA A 71 9.61 -2.12 4.91
C ALA A 71 9.14 -3.55 5.19
N LEU A 72 9.38 -4.49 4.27
CA LEU A 72 8.97 -5.88 4.42
C LEU A 72 10.04 -6.75 5.10
N GLY A 73 11.21 -6.17 5.43
CA GLY A 73 12.33 -6.93 6.00
C GLY A 73 12.24 -7.23 7.50
N PRO A 74 11.79 -6.30 8.35
CA PRO A 74 11.78 -6.53 9.80
C PRO A 74 10.94 -7.73 10.20
N PHE A 75 11.36 -8.41 11.27
CA PHE A 75 10.69 -9.62 11.73
C PHE A 75 9.19 -9.43 12.02
N PRO A 76 8.76 -8.37 12.74
CA PRO A 76 7.32 -8.19 12.99
C PRO A 76 6.52 -8.05 11.71
N VAL A 77 7.08 -7.43 10.67
CA VAL A 77 6.41 -7.30 9.37
C VAL A 77 6.32 -8.66 8.70
N ARG A 78 7.40 -9.44 8.70
CA ARG A 78 7.36 -10.77 8.11
C ARG A 78 6.41 -11.70 8.86
N GLU A 79 6.22 -11.47 10.13
CA GLU A 79 5.32 -12.30 10.94
C GLU A 79 3.84 -11.92 10.76
N HIS A 80 3.53 -10.61 10.70
CA HIS A 80 2.13 -10.13 10.72
C HIS A 80 1.65 -9.55 9.40
N VAL A 81 2.54 -9.04 8.57
CA VAL A 81 2.14 -8.34 7.34
C VAL A 81 2.27 -9.23 6.12
N VAL A 82 3.41 -9.89 5.94
CA VAL A 82 3.64 -10.71 4.74
C VAL A 82 2.58 -11.81 4.59
N PRO A 83 2.18 -12.53 5.65
CA PRO A 83 1.10 -13.51 5.52
C PRO A 83 -0.23 -12.88 5.08
N LEU A 84 -0.55 -11.69 5.58
CA LEU A 84 -1.75 -10.99 5.16
C LEU A 84 -1.67 -10.61 3.68
N LEU A 85 -0.56 -10.03 3.24
CA LEU A 85 -0.40 -9.63 1.86
C LEU A 85 -0.46 -10.83 0.90
N SER A 86 -0.03 -12.00 1.34
CA SER A 86 -0.09 -13.21 0.52
C SER A 86 -1.52 -13.70 0.29
N GLU A 87 -2.47 -13.24 1.09
CA GLU A 87 -3.89 -13.57 0.92
C GLU A 87 -4.59 -12.61 -0.04
N ALA A 88 -3.89 -11.58 -0.52
CA ALA A 88 -4.48 -10.63 -1.46
C ALA A 88 -4.76 -11.29 -2.81
N LEU A 89 -5.71 -10.71 -3.53
CA LEU A 89 -6.01 -11.16 -4.89
C LEU A 89 -4.78 -10.97 -5.77
N ALA A 90 -4.39 -12.03 -6.49
CA ALA A 90 -3.14 -12.08 -7.24
C ALA A 90 -3.31 -11.82 -8.73
N ASP A 91 -4.51 -11.45 -9.16
CA ASP A 91 -4.84 -11.24 -10.57
C ASP A 91 -4.34 -9.90 -11.13
N GLU A 92 -3.81 -9.02 -10.26
CA GLU A 92 -3.29 -7.73 -10.67
C GLU A 92 -1.99 -7.41 -9.94
N PRO A 93 -1.15 -6.54 -10.52
CA PRO A 93 0.03 -6.05 -9.81
C PRO A 93 -0.37 -5.33 -8.53
N ALA A 94 0.48 -5.41 -7.51
CA ALA A 94 0.22 -4.74 -6.23
C ALA A 94 1.00 -3.44 -6.07
N THR A 95 2.12 -3.27 -6.77
CA THR A 95 2.98 -2.10 -6.63
C THR A 95 2.91 -1.25 -7.89
N PHE A 96 2.59 0.01 -7.71
CA PHE A 96 2.42 0.98 -8.80
C PHE A 96 3.34 2.16 -8.58
N GLU A 97 4.01 2.62 -9.65
CA GLU A 97 4.73 3.88 -9.57
C GLU A 97 3.73 5.04 -9.65
N THR A 98 4.01 6.11 -8.91
CA THR A 98 3.18 7.30 -8.92
C THR A 98 3.60 8.19 -10.08
N LEU A 99 2.73 8.40 -11.05
CA LEU A 99 3.04 9.22 -12.23
C LEU A 99 2.36 10.58 -12.22
N VAL A 100 1.24 10.71 -11.52
CA VAL A 100 0.54 11.98 -11.40
C VAL A 100 0.06 12.14 -9.97
N THR A 101 0.36 13.29 -9.37
CA THR A 101 -0.19 13.67 -8.07
C THR A 101 -0.99 14.96 -8.24
N ALA A 102 -2.03 15.12 -7.43
CA ALA A 102 -2.84 16.32 -7.49
C ALA A 102 -3.26 16.73 -6.08
N LYS A 103 -3.32 18.04 -5.85
CA LYS A 103 -3.78 18.60 -4.60
C LYS A 103 -4.43 19.95 -4.87
N ALA A 104 -5.62 20.16 -4.33
CA ALA A 104 -6.35 21.43 -4.46
C ALA A 104 -6.50 21.90 -5.91
N GLY A 105 -6.76 20.95 -6.81
CA GLY A 105 -6.97 21.28 -8.23
C GLY A 105 -5.70 21.40 -9.05
N HIS A 106 -4.53 21.24 -8.44
CA HIS A 106 -3.25 21.26 -9.15
C HIS A 106 -2.70 19.86 -9.31
N ALA A 107 -2.37 19.49 -10.54
CA ALA A 107 -1.76 18.19 -10.85
C ALA A 107 -0.32 18.36 -11.25
N GLU A 108 0.53 17.42 -10.82
CA GLU A 108 1.94 17.38 -11.17
C GLU A 108 2.27 16.00 -11.73
N GLU A 109 3.08 15.97 -12.78
CA GLU A 109 3.58 14.71 -13.33
C GLU A 109 4.88 14.34 -12.65
N GLN A 110 5.04 13.03 -12.44
CA GLN A 110 6.26 12.48 -11.86
C GLN A 110 7.00 11.68 -12.92
N PRO A 111 8.34 11.65 -12.89
CA PRO A 111 9.08 10.85 -13.86
C PRO A 111 8.86 9.36 -13.65
N THR A 112 8.84 8.60 -14.76
CA THR A 112 8.73 7.16 -14.67
C THR A 112 10.00 6.54 -14.12
N LEU A 113 9.86 5.43 -13.41
CA LEU A 113 10.98 4.63 -12.93
C LEU A 113 11.44 3.62 -13.97
N ARG A 114 10.67 3.44 -15.05
CA ARG A 114 11.01 2.51 -16.11
C ARG A 114 12.10 3.09 -17.00
N ALA A 115 13.07 2.24 -17.37
CA ALA A 115 14.08 2.64 -18.31
C ALA A 115 13.46 2.91 -19.67
N GLU A 116 13.87 3.98 -20.33
CA GLU A 116 13.44 4.26 -21.68
C GLU A 116 14.11 3.27 -22.65
N PRO A 117 13.36 2.72 -23.61
CA PRO A 117 13.93 1.81 -24.59
C PRO A 117 14.87 2.53 -25.56
#